data_cf8fbc1ef01c86fee6926f200b227f85
#
_entry.id   cf8fbc1ef01c86fee6926f200b227f85
#
_cell.length_a   1.000
_cell.length_b   1.000
_cell.length_c   1.000
_cell.angle_alpha   90.00
_cell.angle_beta   90.00
_cell.angle_gamma   90.00
#
_symmetry.space_group_name_H-M   'P 1'
#
loop_
_entity.id
_entity.type
_entity.pdbx_description
1 polymer ?
#
loop_
_entity_poly.entity_id
_entity_poly.type
_entity_poly.pdbx_seq_one_letter_code
_entity_poly.pdbx_strand_id
1 'polypeptide(L)'
;MKINVTIAKKNGAVYATGIYEGDTFIIQKGGKVEAGFADHIRGGKTAKAYRSDPEYVDKDGNILKDCEFKSPSTAAQFVLGTSSNGYESWKVEKKMSLGKYLKEKGLR
;
A
#
# COMPACT_ATOMS: atom_id res chain seq x y z
N MET A 1 -16.11 8.44 -3.35
CA MET A 1 -14.86 9.19 -3.18
C MET A 1 -13.67 8.36 -3.60
N LYS A 2 -12.88 8.86 -4.52
CA LYS A 2 -11.67 8.17 -4.97
C LYS A 2 -10.48 9.11 -4.85
N ILE A 3 -9.48 8.70 -4.10
CA ILE A 3 -8.26 9.48 -3.90
C ILE A 3 -7.07 8.68 -4.37
N ASN A 4 -6.37 9.19 -5.38
CA ASN A 4 -5.17 8.55 -5.91
C ASN A 4 -3.98 8.86 -5.00
N VAL A 5 -3.24 7.82 -4.61
CA VAL A 5 -2.10 7.95 -3.70
C VAL A 5 -0.92 7.13 -4.21
N THR A 6 0.27 7.48 -3.73
CA THR A 6 1.49 6.75 -4.06
C THR A 6 2.29 6.47 -2.80
N ILE A 7 3.12 5.44 -2.86
CA ILE A 7 4.06 5.11 -1.79
C ILE A 7 5.38 4.72 -2.45
N ALA A 8 6.50 5.10 -1.82
CA ALA A 8 7.82 4.73 -2.33
C ALA A 8 8.86 4.82 -1.22
N LYS A 9 9.89 3.97 -1.31
CA LYS A 9 11.07 4.10 -0.47
C LYS A 9 12.05 5.07 -1.13
N LYS A 10 12.94 5.66 -0.33
CA LYS A 10 13.87 6.69 -0.79
C LYS A 10 14.69 6.31 -2.02
N ASN A 11 15.07 5.04 -2.13
CA ASN A 11 15.90 4.58 -3.25
C ASN A 11 15.11 4.29 -4.52
N GLY A 12 13.78 4.42 -4.47
CA GLY A 12 12.92 4.14 -5.61
C GLY A 12 12.79 2.66 -5.99
N ALA A 13 13.40 1.76 -5.24
CA ALA A 13 13.35 0.33 -5.52
C ALA A 13 12.00 -0.31 -5.14
N VAL A 14 11.28 0.33 -4.24
CA VAL A 14 9.95 -0.13 -3.78
C VAL A 14 8.98 1.02 -3.99
N TYR A 15 7.90 0.77 -4.70
CA TYR A 15 6.91 1.80 -5.01
C TYR A 15 5.58 1.17 -5.42
N ALA A 16 4.49 1.91 -5.22
CA ALA A 16 3.18 1.47 -5.69
C ALA A 16 2.25 2.67 -5.81
N THR A 17 1.22 2.50 -6.63
CA THR A 17 0.13 3.46 -6.72
C THR A 17 -1.13 2.80 -6.18
N GLY A 18 -2.02 3.59 -5.60
CA GLY A 18 -3.23 3.05 -5.01
C GLY A 18 -4.41 4.01 -5.11
N ILE A 19 -5.59 3.48 -4.85
CA ILE A 19 -6.84 4.26 -4.83
C ILE A 19 -7.52 4.02 -3.49
N TYR A 20 -7.70 5.10 -2.73
CA TYR A 20 -8.40 5.08 -1.45
C TYR A 20 -9.87 5.47 -1.66
N GLU A 21 -10.78 4.62 -1.19
CA GLU A 21 -12.21 4.86 -1.33
C GLU A 21 -12.96 4.87 0.01
N GLY A 22 -12.26 5.09 1.10
CA GLY A 22 -12.84 5.12 2.44
C GLY A 22 -12.81 3.75 3.10
N ASP A 23 -13.66 2.84 2.70
CA ASP A 23 -13.74 1.49 3.26
C ASP A 23 -12.99 0.45 2.44
N THR A 24 -12.41 0.83 1.31
CA THR A 24 -11.57 -0.05 0.50
C THR A 24 -10.34 0.70 0.03
N PHE A 25 -9.30 -0.07 -0.28
CA PHE A 25 -8.06 0.46 -0.82
C PHE A 25 -7.55 -0.51 -1.88
N ILE A 26 -7.32 -0.02 -3.09
CA ILE A 26 -6.84 -0.85 -4.19
C ILE A 26 -5.43 -0.45 -4.56
N ILE A 27 -4.49 -1.39 -4.49
CA ILE A 27 -3.14 -1.19 -5.02
C ILE A 27 -3.17 -1.61 -6.47
N GLN A 28 -2.74 -0.73 -7.35
CA GLN A 28 -2.75 -0.97 -8.80
C GLN A 28 -1.53 -1.77 -9.23
N LYS A 29 -1.69 -2.59 -10.23
CA LYS A 29 -0.58 -3.35 -10.82
C LYS A 29 0.51 -2.42 -11.34
N GLY A 30 1.72 -2.92 -11.43
CA GLY A 30 2.86 -2.18 -12.00
C GLY A 30 3.85 -1.67 -10.98
N GLY A 31 3.56 -1.79 -9.68
CA GLY A 31 4.49 -1.41 -8.63
C GLY A 31 5.41 -2.55 -8.24
N LYS A 32 6.20 -2.32 -7.22
CA LYS A 32 7.15 -3.31 -6.70
C LYS A 32 7.18 -3.29 -5.19
N VAL A 33 7.03 -4.47 -4.56
CA VAL A 33 7.04 -4.62 -3.11
C VAL A 33 8.43 -4.89 -2.58
N GLU A 34 8.65 -4.63 -1.27
CA GLU A 34 9.90 -4.97 -0.59
C GLU A 34 10.08 -6.48 -0.60
N ALA A 35 11.34 -6.93 -0.73
CA ALA A 35 11.66 -8.36 -0.81
C ALA A 35 11.29 -9.14 0.44
N GLY A 36 11.49 -8.55 1.63
CA GLY A 36 11.17 -9.20 2.89
C GLY A 36 9.77 -8.87 3.38
N PHE A 37 9.20 -9.75 4.20
CA PHE A 37 7.91 -9.54 4.85
C PHE A 37 7.99 -10.05 6.27
N ALA A 38 7.81 -9.16 7.24
CA ALA A 38 7.93 -9.50 8.66
C ALA A 38 6.81 -10.45 9.10
N ASP A 39 7.18 -11.56 9.76
CA ASP A 39 6.24 -12.59 10.16
C ASP A 39 5.27 -12.15 11.26
N HIS A 40 5.64 -11.12 12.01
CA HIS A 40 4.87 -10.68 13.18
C HIS A 40 3.98 -9.46 12.92
N ILE A 41 3.69 -9.15 11.66
CA ILE A 41 2.83 -8.00 11.35
C ILE A 41 1.40 -8.32 11.76
N ARG A 42 0.85 -7.50 12.66
CA ARG A 42 -0.54 -7.62 13.09
C ARG A 42 -1.46 -7.25 11.93
N GLY A 43 -2.44 -8.10 11.65
CA GLY A 43 -3.39 -7.84 10.58
C GLY A 43 -2.85 -8.04 9.19
N GLY A 44 -1.64 -8.58 9.05
CA GLY A 44 -0.98 -8.76 7.76
C GLY A 44 -1.41 -9.98 6.96
N LYS A 45 -2.48 -10.65 7.35
CA LYS A 45 -2.92 -11.89 6.72
C LYS A 45 -3.24 -11.73 5.23
N THR A 46 -4.01 -10.68 4.88
CA THR A 46 -4.36 -10.41 3.49
C THR A 46 -3.13 -10.02 2.68
N ALA A 47 -2.28 -9.18 3.26
CA ALA A 47 -1.04 -8.77 2.59
C ALA A 47 -0.14 -9.97 2.32
N LYS A 48 0.00 -10.86 3.29
CA LYS A 48 0.82 -12.06 3.14
C LYS A 48 0.24 -13.00 2.08
N ALA A 49 -1.09 -13.15 2.04
CA ALA A 49 -1.75 -13.99 1.05
C ALA A 49 -1.47 -13.51 -0.37
N TYR A 50 -1.58 -12.22 -0.63
CA TYR A 50 -1.25 -11.67 -1.96
C TYR A 50 0.22 -11.85 -2.30
N ARG A 51 1.12 -11.60 -1.33
CA ARG A 51 2.56 -11.70 -1.58
C ARG A 51 3.01 -13.13 -1.86
N SER A 52 2.25 -14.11 -1.39
CA SER A 52 2.55 -15.52 -1.59
C SER A 52 1.93 -16.09 -2.85
N ASP A 53 1.08 -15.32 -3.53
CA ASP A 53 0.37 -15.76 -4.72
C ASP A 53 1.12 -15.27 -5.97
N PRO A 54 1.71 -16.20 -6.77
CA PRO A 54 2.47 -15.80 -7.95
C PRO A 54 1.63 -15.14 -9.04
N GLU A 55 0.31 -15.20 -8.97
CA GLU A 55 -0.54 -14.46 -9.90
C GLU A 55 -0.56 -12.96 -9.58
N TYR A 56 -0.30 -12.59 -8.34
CA TYR A 56 -0.35 -11.20 -7.89
C TYR A 56 1.02 -10.58 -7.72
N VAL A 57 2.00 -11.34 -7.26
CA VAL A 57 3.36 -10.85 -7.04
C VAL A 57 4.35 -11.89 -7.52
N ASP A 58 5.24 -11.51 -8.44
CA ASP A 58 6.23 -12.45 -8.95
C ASP A 58 7.44 -12.57 -8.00
N LYS A 59 8.39 -13.41 -8.35
CA LYS A 59 9.57 -13.67 -7.53
C LYS A 59 10.46 -12.44 -7.33
N ASP A 60 10.34 -11.45 -8.20
CA ASP A 60 11.12 -10.21 -8.12
C ASP A 60 10.38 -9.10 -7.37
N GLY A 61 9.16 -9.39 -6.92
CA GLY A 61 8.36 -8.43 -6.17
C GLY A 61 7.49 -7.52 -7.01
N ASN A 62 7.39 -7.79 -8.31
CA ASN A 62 6.54 -6.99 -9.19
C ASN A 62 5.06 -7.30 -8.95
N ILE A 63 4.25 -6.25 -8.85
CA ILE A 63 2.79 -6.39 -8.66
C ILE A 63 2.15 -6.60 -10.02
N LEU A 64 1.59 -7.78 -10.23
CA LEU A 64 1.08 -8.23 -11.53
C LEU A 64 -0.40 -7.94 -11.73
N LYS A 65 -1.15 -7.81 -10.64
CA LYS A 65 -2.60 -7.56 -10.66
C LYS A 65 -2.97 -6.59 -9.56
N ASP A 66 -4.10 -5.91 -9.73
CA ASP A 66 -4.64 -5.04 -8.68
C ASP A 66 -4.94 -5.88 -7.43
N CYS A 67 -4.59 -5.32 -6.27
CA CYS A 67 -4.79 -5.99 -4.98
C CYS A 67 -5.70 -5.14 -4.10
N GLU A 68 -6.77 -5.73 -3.58
CA GLU A 68 -7.75 -5.02 -2.75
C GLU A 68 -7.48 -5.22 -1.26
N PHE A 69 -7.57 -4.14 -0.51
CA PHE A 69 -7.39 -4.14 0.95
C PHE A 69 -8.52 -3.35 1.60
N LYS A 70 -8.71 -3.57 2.90
CA LYS A 70 -9.74 -2.86 3.66
C LYS A 70 -9.24 -1.57 4.30
N SER A 71 -7.93 -1.33 4.31
CA SER A 71 -7.37 -0.13 4.92
C SER A 71 -6.05 0.27 4.27
N PRO A 72 -5.71 1.56 4.34
CA PRO A 72 -4.40 2.03 3.84
C PRO A 72 -3.23 1.38 4.57
N SER A 73 -3.39 1.05 5.85
CA SER A 73 -2.31 0.46 6.64
C SER A 73 -1.98 -0.97 6.19
N THR A 74 -3.01 -1.79 5.93
CA THR A 74 -2.78 -3.14 5.41
C THR A 74 -2.14 -3.09 4.02
N ALA A 75 -2.58 -2.14 3.19
CA ALA A 75 -1.99 -1.94 1.88
C ALA A 75 -0.52 -1.51 1.97
N ALA A 76 -0.19 -0.61 2.91
CA ALA A 76 1.19 -0.19 3.11
C ALA A 76 2.07 -1.36 3.58
N GLN A 77 1.55 -2.21 4.47
CA GLN A 77 2.26 -3.41 4.93
C GLN A 77 2.58 -4.33 3.77
N PHE A 78 1.65 -4.48 2.83
CA PHE A 78 1.86 -5.29 1.63
C PHE A 78 3.07 -4.79 0.82
N VAL A 79 3.15 -3.48 0.61
CA VAL A 79 4.24 -2.89 -0.19
C VAL A 79 5.57 -2.86 0.58
N LEU A 80 5.53 -2.40 1.83
CA LEU A 80 6.75 -2.15 2.61
C LEU A 80 7.27 -3.38 3.36
N GLY A 81 6.45 -4.40 3.56
CA GLY A 81 6.87 -5.63 4.24
C GLY A 81 7.01 -5.51 5.75
N THR A 82 6.61 -4.39 6.34
CA THR A 82 6.69 -4.16 7.79
C THR A 82 5.42 -3.49 8.28
N SER A 83 5.23 -3.45 9.60
CA SER A 83 4.13 -2.69 10.21
C SER A 83 4.25 -1.23 9.82
N SER A 84 3.16 -0.65 9.33
CA SER A 84 3.18 0.71 8.80
C SER A 84 1.85 1.40 9.05
N ASN A 85 1.91 2.72 9.25
CA ASN A 85 0.71 3.54 9.30
C ASN A 85 0.42 4.03 7.88
N GLY A 86 -0.58 3.45 7.24
CA GLY A 86 -0.92 3.77 5.84
C GLY A 86 -1.31 5.21 5.62
N TYR A 87 -1.92 5.83 6.62
CA TYR A 87 -2.31 7.25 6.50
C TYR A 87 -1.11 8.19 6.43
N GLU A 88 0.04 7.75 6.94
CA GLU A 88 1.28 8.51 6.85
C GLU A 88 2.13 8.08 5.67
N SER A 89 2.09 6.79 5.32
CA SER A 89 2.93 6.22 4.26
C SER A 89 2.45 6.55 2.86
N TRP A 90 1.15 6.52 2.63
CA TRP A 90 0.58 6.87 1.33
C TRP A 90 0.51 8.38 1.18
N LYS A 91 0.89 8.88 0.01
CA LYS A 91 0.93 10.32 -0.27
C LYS A 91 -0.04 10.69 -1.39
N VAL A 92 -0.80 11.76 -1.18
CA VAL A 92 -1.66 12.32 -2.23
C VAL A 92 -0.85 13.21 -3.18
N GLU A 93 0.23 13.79 -2.66
CA GLU A 93 1.22 14.52 -3.42
C GLU A 93 2.54 14.52 -2.65
N LYS A 94 3.60 15.05 -3.25
CA LYS A 94 4.98 14.88 -2.78
C LYS A 94 5.19 15.06 -1.28
N LYS A 95 4.55 16.05 -0.66
CA LYS A 95 4.73 16.35 0.76
C LYS A 95 3.47 16.25 1.59
N MET A 96 2.41 15.64 1.03
CA MET A 96 1.15 15.53 1.75
C MET A 96 0.72 14.08 1.90
N SER A 97 0.65 13.61 3.15
CA SER A 97 0.16 12.26 3.43
C SER A 97 -1.35 12.17 3.22
N LEU A 98 -1.82 10.93 3.00
CA LEU A 98 -3.26 10.67 2.90
C LEU A 98 -3.99 11.14 4.15
N GLY A 99 -3.43 10.86 5.35
CA GLY A 99 -4.06 11.29 6.60
C GLY A 99 -4.21 12.80 6.71
N LYS A 100 -3.18 13.54 6.35
CA LYS A 100 -3.23 15.00 6.37
C LYS A 100 -4.27 15.53 5.38
N TYR A 101 -4.31 14.98 4.17
CA TYR A 101 -5.28 15.35 3.15
C TYR A 101 -6.72 15.13 3.65
N LEU A 102 -6.99 13.95 4.23
CA LEU A 102 -8.32 13.62 4.73
C LEU A 102 -8.73 14.56 5.86
N LYS A 103 -7.80 14.90 6.75
CA LYS A 103 -8.06 15.82 7.86
C LYS A 103 -8.39 17.23 7.35
N GLU A 104 -7.63 17.71 6.38
CA GLU A 104 -7.87 19.05 5.80
C GLU A 104 -9.20 19.13 5.05
N LYS A 105 -9.67 18.00 4.49
CA LYS A 105 -10.95 17.97 3.79
C LYS A 105 -12.13 17.63 4.70
N GLY A 106 -11.89 17.46 6.00
CA GLY A 106 -12.93 17.10 6.95
C GLY A 106 -13.47 15.69 6.81
N LEU A 107 -12.70 14.80 6.19
CA LEU A 107 -13.09 13.41 5.95
C LEU A 107 -12.59 12.46 7.04
N ARG A 108 -11.83 12.99 8.00
CA ARG A 108 -11.27 12.18 9.06
C ARG A 108 -11.00 12.99 10.33
#